data_8c0549e0c026d0b2bcba330aba0bb105
#
_entry.id   8c0549e0c026d0b2bcba330aba0bb105
#
_cell.length_a   1.000
_cell.length_b   1.000
_cell.length_c   1.000
_cell.angle_alpha   90.00
_cell.angle_beta   90.00
_cell.angle_gamma   90.00
#
_symmetry.space_group_name_H-M   'P 1'
#
loop_
_entity.id
_entity.type
_entity.pdbx_description
1 polymer ?
#
loop_
_entity_poly.entity_id
_entity_poly.type
_entity_poly.pdbx_seq_one_letter_code
_entity_poly.pdbx_strand_id
1 'polypeptide(L)'
;MKRSLAFGVIAGVGLLGGAALLIVGQSAVSPDAIQSSVTRAPALIDSAWKLPVAATFNADLAWQSNGSRCGPASLANTFRSIGEEETTEAEVLEGTGKCWTGYCIIGLTPDELADVAQAKTGRKVSVLRNLSADEFREHMKRANDPGRRYIINFTRETIFGAGGGHFSPVGGYLEAEDMVFVLDVNERYKPWLVERERLFSAMDTVDSDGDKKRGLLLIE
;
A
#
# COMPACT_ATOMS: atom_id res chain seq x y z
N MET A 1 56.89 54.75 -29.60
CA MET A 1 56.14 54.55 -28.38
C MET A 1 54.97 53.61 -28.71
N LYS A 2 55.09 52.31 -28.42
CA LYS A 2 54.00 51.29 -28.60
C LYS A 2 53.57 50.84 -27.24
N ARG A 3 52.32 51.10 -26.89
CA ARG A 3 51.69 50.59 -25.68
C ARG A 3 50.95 49.27 -26.00
N SER A 4 51.43 48.19 -25.39
CA SER A 4 50.81 46.88 -25.44
C SER A 4 49.73 46.84 -24.35
N LEU A 5 48.49 46.55 -24.76
CA LEU A 5 47.37 46.19 -23.84
C LEU A 5 47.42 44.69 -23.63
N ALA A 6 47.63 44.28 -22.40
CA ALA A 6 47.45 42.89 -21.97
C ALA A 6 46.00 42.63 -21.63
N PHE A 7 45.37 41.71 -22.34
CA PHE A 7 44.05 41.18 -22.00
C PHE A 7 44.23 40.05 -20.98
N GLY A 8 43.74 40.29 -19.77
CA GLY A 8 43.64 39.23 -18.74
C GLY A 8 42.39 38.41 -18.97
N VAL A 9 42.60 37.12 -19.25
CA VAL A 9 41.52 36.12 -19.28
C VAL A 9 41.30 35.65 -17.86
N ILE A 10 40.14 36.03 -17.30
CA ILE A 10 39.68 35.45 -16.02
C ILE A 10 38.97 34.13 -16.35
N ALA A 11 39.62 33.01 -16.03
CA ALA A 11 39.01 31.69 -16.08
C ALA A 11 38.11 31.51 -14.85
N GLY A 12 36.81 31.64 -15.04
CA GLY A 12 35.83 31.30 -14.05
C GLY A 12 35.71 29.78 -13.93
N VAL A 13 36.24 29.21 -12.84
CA VAL A 13 36.00 27.81 -12.47
C VAL A 13 34.60 27.70 -11.89
N GLY A 14 33.63 27.25 -12.69
CA GLY A 14 32.30 26.89 -12.24
C GLY A 14 32.36 25.60 -11.46
N LEU A 15 32.20 25.68 -10.14
CA LEU A 15 31.92 24.54 -9.26
C LEU A 15 30.48 24.04 -9.53
N LEU A 16 30.38 23.06 -10.41
CA LEU A 16 29.15 22.24 -10.52
C LEU A 16 29.12 21.30 -9.31
N GLY A 17 28.49 21.77 -8.24
CA GLY A 17 28.10 20.92 -7.11
C GLY A 17 27.02 19.93 -7.58
N GLY A 18 27.46 18.74 -8.01
CA GLY A 18 26.57 17.62 -8.23
C GLY A 18 25.99 17.15 -6.91
N ALA A 19 24.76 17.55 -6.60
CA ALA A 19 23.98 16.87 -5.57
C ALA A 19 23.68 15.46 -6.09
N ALA A 20 24.49 14.49 -5.69
CA ALA A 20 24.18 13.08 -5.87
C ALA A 20 22.94 12.79 -5.00
N LEU A 21 21.77 12.74 -5.62
CA LEU A 21 20.58 12.19 -4.99
C LEU A 21 20.87 10.70 -4.75
N LEU A 22 21.21 10.35 -3.52
CA LEU A 22 21.25 8.97 -3.07
C LEU A 22 19.78 8.48 -3.06
N ILE A 23 19.32 7.98 -4.19
CA ILE A 23 18.15 7.14 -4.25
C ILE A 23 18.56 5.86 -3.52
N VAL A 24 18.23 5.78 -2.23
CA VAL A 24 18.29 4.53 -1.48
C VAL A 24 17.19 3.65 -2.09
N GLY A 25 17.58 2.90 -3.11
CA GLY A 25 16.71 1.90 -3.73
C GLY A 25 16.35 0.87 -2.66
N GLN A 26 15.09 0.83 -2.28
CA GLN A 26 14.62 -0.25 -1.39
C GLN A 26 14.94 -1.57 -2.07
N SER A 27 15.70 -2.42 -1.38
CA SER A 27 16.06 -3.73 -1.90
C SER A 27 14.80 -4.50 -2.30
N ALA A 28 14.79 -5.04 -3.50
CA ALA A 28 13.66 -5.85 -3.96
C ALA A 28 13.55 -7.11 -3.09
N VAL A 29 12.34 -7.44 -2.66
CA VAL A 29 12.08 -8.68 -1.92
C VAL A 29 12.40 -9.88 -2.83
N SER A 30 13.19 -10.84 -2.33
CA SER A 30 13.53 -12.03 -3.10
C SER A 30 12.30 -12.97 -3.26
N PRO A 31 12.21 -13.75 -4.34
CA PRO A 31 11.15 -14.76 -4.49
C PRO A 31 11.06 -15.73 -3.32
N ASP A 32 12.20 -16.17 -2.78
CA ASP A 32 12.25 -17.08 -1.63
C ASP A 32 11.66 -16.42 -0.36
N ALA A 33 11.98 -15.14 -0.10
CA ALA A 33 11.40 -14.40 1.01
C ALA A 33 9.88 -14.23 0.84
N ILE A 34 9.39 -13.96 -0.38
CA ILE A 34 7.94 -13.89 -0.66
C ILE A 34 7.27 -15.23 -0.36
N GLN A 35 7.92 -16.34 -0.68
CA GLN A 35 7.34 -17.67 -0.49
C GLN A 35 7.38 -18.14 0.96
N SER A 36 8.49 -17.90 1.67
CA SER A 36 8.74 -18.45 3.02
C SER A 36 8.22 -17.57 4.15
N SER A 37 7.96 -16.27 3.91
CA SER A 37 7.60 -15.33 4.97
C SER A 37 6.13 -15.31 5.35
N VAL A 38 5.26 -15.96 4.59
CA VAL A 38 3.80 -15.94 4.80
C VAL A 38 3.21 -17.33 4.54
N THR A 39 2.00 -17.57 5.01
CA THR A 39 1.32 -18.84 4.85
C THR A 39 0.50 -18.87 3.56
N ARG A 40 0.72 -19.91 2.75
CA ARG A 40 -0.03 -20.23 1.53
C ARG A 40 -0.49 -21.68 1.47
N ALA A 41 -0.63 -22.32 2.65
CA ALA A 41 -1.16 -23.69 2.73
C ALA A 41 -2.52 -23.76 2.04
N PRO A 42 -2.72 -24.64 1.04
CA PRO A 42 -3.93 -24.63 0.21
C PRO A 42 -5.22 -24.70 1.03
N ALA A 43 -5.27 -25.57 2.02
CA ALA A 43 -6.45 -25.71 2.87
C ALA A 43 -6.82 -24.43 3.64
N LEU A 44 -5.82 -23.66 4.10
CA LEU A 44 -6.04 -22.38 4.79
C LEU A 44 -6.46 -21.27 3.81
N ILE A 45 -5.83 -21.21 2.63
CA ILE A 45 -6.23 -20.27 1.57
C ILE A 45 -7.67 -20.55 1.10
N ASP A 46 -8.02 -21.82 0.90
CA ASP A 46 -9.39 -22.22 0.53
C ASP A 46 -10.41 -21.85 1.63
N SER A 47 -10.04 -21.97 2.90
CA SER A 47 -10.85 -21.53 4.02
C SER A 47 -10.98 -20.02 4.07
N ALA A 48 -9.89 -19.30 3.83
CA ALA A 48 -9.87 -17.84 3.82
C ALA A 48 -10.75 -17.25 2.69
N TRP A 49 -10.73 -17.83 1.49
CA TRP A 49 -11.62 -17.41 0.40
C TRP A 49 -13.10 -17.63 0.66
N LYS A 50 -13.46 -18.49 1.63
CA LYS A 50 -14.86 -18.72 2.05
C LYS A 50 -15.33 -17.72 3.11
N LEU A 51 -14.46 -16.89 3.66
CA LEU A 51 -14.85 -15.82 4.59
C LEU A 51 -15.82 -14.86 3.91
N PRO A 52 -16.82 -14.32 4.63
CA PRO A 52 -17.90 -13.53 4.03
C PRO A 52 -17.40 -12.35 3.19
N VAL A 53 -16.36 -11.65 3.65
CA VAL A 53 -15.77 -10.52 2.92
C VAL A 53 -14.90 -11.00 1.74
N ALA A 54 -14.01 -11.98 1.95
CA ALA A 54 -13.18 -12.51 0.87
C ALA A 54 -14.01 -13.03 -0.31
N ALA A 55 -15.11 -13.71 -0.04
CA ALA A 55 -16.00 -14.25 -1.07
C ALA A 55 -16.54 -13.16 -2.04
N THR A 56 -16.70 -11.92 -1.56
CA THR A 56 -17.18 -10.81 -2.41
C THR A 56 -16.16 -10.33 -3.44
N PHE A 57 -14.88 -10.67 -3.28
CA PHE A 57 -13.84 -10.41 -4.27
C PHE A 57 -13.79 -11.46 -5.39
N ASN A 58 -14.60 -12.53 -5.29
CA ASN A 58 -14.72 -13.62 -6.27
C ASN A 58 -13.38 -14.29 -6.66
N ALA A 59 -12.38 -14.22 -5.79
CA ALA A 59 -11.00 -14.66 -6.05
C ALA A 59 -10.38 -14.04 -7.34
N ASP A 60 -10.94 -12.93 -7.81
CA ASP A 60 -10.53 -12.22 -9.02
C ASP A 60 -10.03 -10.81 -8.64
N LEU A 61 -8.71 -10.65 -8.51
CA LEU A 61 -8.07 -9.38 -8.17
C LEU A 61 -7.48 -8.72 -9.42
N ALA A 62 -7.79 -7.43 -9.60
CA ALA A 62 -7.05 -6.59 -10.52
C ALA A 62 -5.70 -6.23 -9.90
N TRP A 63 -4.61 -6.58 -10.60
CA TRP A 63 -3.26 -6.29 -10.13
C TRP A 63 -2.90 -4.82 -10.35
N GLN A 64 -2.09 -4.27 -9.45
CA GLN A 64 -1.56 -2.91 -9.62
C GLN A 64 -0.78 -2.78 -10.92
N SER A 65 -1.00 -1.71 -11.67
CA SER A 65 -0.36 -1.49 -12.98
C SER A 65 1.13 -1.15 -12.88
N ASN A 66 1.58 -0.62 -11.74
CA ASN A 66 2.98 -0.35 -11.45
C ASN A 66 3.23 -0.27 -9.93
N GLY A 67 4.50 -0.19 -9.53
CA GLY A 67 4.93 -0.25 -8.13
C GLY A 67 4.37 0.86 -7.22
N SER A 68 3.87 1.97 -7.79
CA SER A 68 3.36 3.11 -7.02
C SER A 68 1.83 3.11 -6.85
N ARG A 69 1.11 2.18 -7.51
CA ARG A 69 -0.36 2.18 -7.56
C ARG A 69 -1.04 1.16 -6.65
N CYS A 70 -0.36 0.67 -5.64
CA CYS A 70 -0.97 -0.29 -4.69
C CYS A 70 -2.22 0.28 -3.99
N GLY A 71 -2.24 1.56 -3.63
CA GLY A 71 -3.40 2.24 -3.06
C GLY A 71 -4.60 2.27 -4.01
N PRO A 72 -4.49 2.86 -5.21
CA PRO A 72 -5.56 2.85 -6.22
C PRO A 72 -6.05 1.45 -6.58
N ALA A 73 -5.15 0.48 -6.78
CA ALA A 73 -5.53 -0.91 -7.05
C ALA A 73 -6.31 -1.54 -5.89
N SER A 74 -5.91 -1.25 -4.64
CA SER A 74 -6.63 -1.70 -3.45
C SER A 74 -8.03 -1.11 -3.36
N LEU A 75 -8.20 0.18 -3.65
CA LEU A 75 -9.52 0.82 -3.70
C LEU A 75 -10.40 0.23 -4.81
N ALA A 76 -9.88 0.09 -6.03
CA ALA A 76 -10.62 -0.47 -7.15
C ALA A 76 -11.16 -1.88 -6.85
N ASN A 77 -10.31 -2.77 -6.31
CA ASN A 77 -10.73 -4.09 -5.88
C ASN A 77 -11.78 -4.03 -4.76
N THR A 78 -11.58 -3.13 -3.80
CA THR A 78 -12.50 -2.93 -2.67
C THR A 78 -13.86 -2.44 -3.16
N PHE A 79 -13.91 -1.44 -4.02
CA PHE A 79 -15.14 -0.89 -4.58
C PHE A 79 -15.88 -1.93 -5.42
N ARG A 80 -15.18 -2.69 -6.26
CA ARG A 80 -15.76 -3.82 -6.99
C ARG A 80 -16.42 -4.84 -6.03
N SER A 81 -15.81 -5.11 -4.88
CA SER A 81 -16.32 -6.07 -3.89
C SER A 81 -17.60 -5.61 -3.17
N ILE A 82 -17.92 -4.34 -3.22
CA ILE A 82 -19.12 -3.73 -2.59
C ILE A 82 -20.12 -3.17 -3.62
N GLY A 83 -19.84 -3.35 -4.92
CA GLY A 83 -20.73 -2.94 -6.01
C GLY A 83 -20.72 -1.44 -6.30
N GLU A 84 -19.66 -0.72 -5.97
CA GLU A 84 -19.45 0.67 -6.43
C GLU A 84 -19.10 0.68 -7.93
N GLU A 85 -19.24 1.85 -8.57
CA GLU A 85 -19.03 1.99 -10.02
C GLU A 85 -17.55 2.04 -10.41
N GLU A 86 -16.69 2.64 -9.57
CA GLU A 86 -15.27 2.80 -9.83
C GLU A 86 -14.49 1.51 -9.52
N THR A 87 -14.28 0.70 -10.53
CA THR A 87 -13.71 -0.65 -10.42
C THR A 87 -12.29 -0.79 -10.98
N THR A 88 -11.71 0.30 -11.50
CA THR A 88 -10.35 0.36 -12.03
C THR A 88 -9.51 1.44 -11.35
N GLU A 89 -8.18 1.31 -11.41
CA GLU A 89 -7.25 2.34 -10.89
C GLU A 89 -7.49 3.71 -11.54
N ALA A 90 -7.86 3.75 -12.82
CA ALA A 90 -8.11 4.99 -13.55
C ALA A 90 -9.38 5.68 -13.04
N GLU A 91 -10.47 4.93 -12.88
CA GLU A 91 -11.76 5.45 -12.40
C GLU A 91 -11.66 5.98 -10.96
N VAL A 92 -10.98 5.26 -10.05
CA VAL A 92 -10.79 5.74 -8.67
C VAL A 92 -9.92 6.99 -8.59
N LEU A 93 -9.02 7.21 -9.54
CA LEU A 93 -8.14 8.39 -9.60
C LEU A 93 -8.73 9.55 -10.37
N GLU A 94 -9.72 9.33 -11.23
CA GLU A 94 -10.31 10.35 -12.08
C GLU A 94 -10.88 11.51 -11.25
N GLY A 95 -10.54 12.73 -11.62
CA GLY A 95 -10.99 13.96 -10.95
C GLY A 95 -10.33 14.25 -9.60
N THR A 96 -9.46 13.37 -9.07
CA THR A 96 -8.82 13.56 -7.76
C THR A 96 -7.55 14.41 -7.80
N GLY A 97 -6.99 14.65 -8.98
CA GLY A 97 -5.71 15.33 -9.17
C GLY A 97 -4.49 14.53 -8.69
N LYS A 98 -4.69 13.29 -8.18
CA LYS A 98 -3.60 12.42 -7.73
C LYS A 98 -3.08 11.57 -8.89
N CYS A 99 -1.79 11.23 -8.85
CA CYS A 99 -1.15 10.29 -9.80
C CYS A 99 -1.35 10.65 -11.30
N TRP A 100 -1.52 11.93 -11.62
CA TRP A 100 -1.86 12.43 -12.96
C TRP A 100 -0.82 12.11 -14.03
N THR A 101 0.43 11.82 -13.64
CA THR A 101 1.50 11.38 -14.57
C THR A 101 1.43 9.88 -14.92
N GLY A 102 0.44 9.15 -14.41
CA GLY A 102 0.40 7.68 -14.48
C GLY A 102 1.13 7.01 -13.31
N TYR A 103 1.88 7.75 -12.51
CA TYR A 103 2.57 7.29 -11.31
C TYR A 103 2.14 8.13 -10.10
N CYS A 104 1.96 7.48 -8.96
CA CYS A 104 1.88 8.16 -7.67
C CYS A 104 3.32 8.36 -7.18
N ILE A 105 3.84 9.57 -7.27
CA ILE A 105 5.21 9.86 -6.82
C ILE A 105 5.33 9.45 -5.36
N ILE A 106 6.25 8.53 -5.03
CA ILE A 106 6.42 7.88 -3.71
C ILE A 106 5.19 7.13 -3.15
N GLY A 107 4.14 6.91 -3.96
CA GLY A 107 2.89 6.28 -3.54
C GLY A 107 1.87 7.30 -3.01
N LEU A 108 0.83 6.82 -2.34
CA LEU A 108 -0.12 7.64 -1.59
C LEU A 108 0.03 7.35 -0.10
N THR A 109 -0.18 8.38 0.73
CA THR A 109 -0.35 8.20 2.17
C THR A 109 -1.73 7.64 2.49
N PRO A 110 -1.96 7.05 3.69
CA PRO A 110 -3.29 6.65 4.10
C PRO A 110 -4.33 7.79 4.09
N ASP A 111 -3.94 9.02 4.41
CA ASP A 111 -4.84 10.17 4.37
C ASP A 111 -5.23 10.50 2.92
N GLU A 112 -4.27 10.55 2.00
CA GLU A 112 -4.53 10.79 0.58
C GLU A 112 -5.39 9.68 -0.04
N LEU A 113 -5.17 8.41 0.34
CA LEU A 113 -5.99 7.32 -0.15
C LEU A 113 -7.42 7.39 0.42
N ALA A 114 -7.58 7.85 1.67
CA ALA A 114 -8.90 8.09 2.26
C ALA A 114 -9.64 9.24 1.57
N ASP A 115 -8.95 10.32 1.21
CA ASP A 115 -9.54 11.43 0.45
C ASP A 115 -10.02 10.96 -0.93
N VAL A 116 -9.20 10.17 -1.63
CA VAL A 116 -9.59 9.53 -2.91
C VAL A 116 -10.82 8.64 -2.73
N ALA A 117 -10.81 7.80 -1.70
CA ALA A 117 -11.95 6.91 -1.43
C ALA A 117 -13.23 7.70 -1.12
N GLN A 118 -13.15 8.70 -0.23
CA GLN A 118 -14.33 9.49 0.16
C GLN A 118 -14.92 10.29 -1.00
N ALA A 119 -14.09 10.70 -1.97
CA ALA A 119 -14.56 11.39 -3.17
C ALA A 119 -15.35 10.49 -4.14
N LYS A 120 -15.26 9.15 -3.97
CA LYS A 120 -15.77 8.14 -4.90
C LYS A 120 -16.88 7.26 -4.32
N THR A 121 -17.16 7.35 -3.02
CA THR A 121 -18.21 6.55 -2.39
C THR A 121 -19.07 7.39 -1.46
N GLY A 122 -20.36 7.06 -1.36
CA GLY A 122 -21.25 7.60 -0.34
C GLY A 122 -21.05 6.98 1.05
N ARG A 123 -20.21 5.95 1.17
CA ARG A 123 -19.90 5.30 2.44
C ARG A 123 -18.97 6.17 3.28
N LYS A 124 -18.97 5.94 4.57
CA LYS A 124 -18.02 6.60 5.47
C LYS A 124 -16.63 5.98 5.32
N VAL A 125 -15.64 6.82 5.11
CA VAL A 125 -14.21 6.42 5.07
C VAL A 125 -13.50 6.97 6.30
N SER A 126 -12.75 6.12 6.98
CA SER A 126 -11.99 6.50 8.19
C SER A 126 -10.58 5.92 8.14
N VAL A 127 -9.58 6.71 8.56
CA VAL A 127 -8.21 6.22 8.75
C VAL A 127 -7.99 5.92 10.23
N LEU A 128 -7.69 4.68 10.54
CA LEU A 128 -7.43 4.19 11.89
C LEU A 128 -5.93 4.04 12.09
N ARG A 129 -5.36 4.83 12.99
CA ARG A 129 -3.93 4.84 13.35
C ARG A 129 -3.75 4.74 14.85
N ASN A 130 -2.53 4.46 15.27
CA ASN A 130 -2.15 4.39 16.68
C ASN A 130 -3.02 3.41 17.49
N LEU A 131 -3.48 2.36 16.82
CA LEU A 131 -4.22 1.28 17.48
C LEU A 131 -3.27 0.51 18.41
N SER A 132 -3.79 0.07 19.53
CA SER A 132 -3.16 -0.99 20.32
C SER A 132 -3.35 -2.35 19.59
N ALA A 133 -2.56 -3.34 20.00
CA ALA A 133 -2.69 -4.70 19.45
C ALA A 133 -4.08 -5.31 19.69
N ASP A 134 -4.74 -4.95 20.81
CA ASP A 134 -6.09 -5.41 21.12
C ASP A 134 -7.14 -4.72 20.27
N GLU A 135 -7.03 -3.40 20.04
CA GLU A 135 -7.92 -2.68 19.12
C GLU A 135 -7.76 -3.20 17.70
N PHE A 136 -6.52 -3.46 17.24
CA PHE A 136 -6.29 -4.07 15.94
C PHE A 136 -6.94 -5.46 15.84
N ARG A 137 -6.85 -6.29 16.89
CA ARG A 137 -7.54 -7.60 16.95
C ARG A 137 -9.04 -7.45 16.77
N GLU A 138 -9.66 -6.50 17.48
CA GLU A 138 -11.10 -6.26 17.36
C GLU A 138 -11.49 -5.78 15.95
N HIS A 139 -10.66 -4.99 15.29
CA HIS A 139 -10.87 -4.63 13.89
C HIS A 139 -10.74 -5.85 12.96
N MET A 140 -9.79 -6.75 13.21
CA MET A 140 -9.63 -7.96 12.38
C MET A 140 -10.81 -8.92 12.55
N LYS A 141 -11.37 -9.10 13.74
CA LYS A 141 -12.62 -9.84 13.93
C LYS A 141 -13.76 -9.24 13.07
N ARG A 142 -13.85 -7.91 13.02
CA ARG A 142 -14.85 -7.20 12.21
C ARG A 142 -14.52 -7.20 10.71
N ALA A 143 -13.34 -7.63 10.30
CA ALA A 143 -13.00 -7.76 8.88
C ALA A 143 -13.79 -8.87 8.16
N ASN A 144 -14.53 -9.70 8.92
CA ASN A 144 -15.46 -10.67 8.38
C ASN A 144 -16.90 -10.13 8.23
N ASP A 145 -17.17 -8.89 8.66
CA ASP A 145 -18.46 -8.23 8.53
C ASP A 145 -18.69 -7.76 7.08
N PRO A 146 -19.72 -8.26 6.36
CA PRO A 146 -19.99 -7.83 4.97
C PRO A 146 -20.28 -6.34 4.81
N GLY A 147 -20.67 -5.62 5.85
CA GLY A 147 -20.88 -4.18 5.85
C GLY A 147 -19.60 -3.36 5.86
N ARG A 148 -18.44 -3.99 6.03
CA ARG A 148 -17.15 -3.33 6.24
C ARG A 148 -16.12 -3.77 5.24
N ARG A 149 -15.22 -2.85 4.86
CA ARG A 149 -14.00 -3.15 4.11
C ARG A 149 -12.82 -2.48 4.78
N TYR A 150 -11.74 -3.23 4.88
CA TYR A 150 -10.47 -2.70 5.36
C TYR A 150 -9.42 -2.76 4.26
N ILE A 151 -8.66 -1.68 4.13
CA ILE A 151 -7.43 -1.64 3.35
C ILE A 151 -6.30 -1.35 4.35
N ILE A 152 -5.33 -2.24 4.44
CA ILE A 152 -4.19 -2.06 5.33
C ILE A 152 -3.02 -1.42 4.62
N ASN A 153 -2.39 -0.42 5.27
CA ASN A 153 -1.07 0.08 4.89
C ASN A 153 -0.03 -0.54 5.83
N PHE A 154 0.98 -1.18 5.29
CA PHE A 154 2.03 -1.88 6.04
C PHE A 154 3.38 -1.77 5.36
N THR A 155 4.48 -1.96 6.10
CA THR A 155 5.80 -2.10 5.49
C THR A 155 6.08 -3.55 5.12
N ARG A 156 6.51 -3.78 3.88
CA ARG A 156 6.96 -5.10 3.42
C ARG A 156 8.22 -5.57 4.13
N GLU A 157 9.06 -4.65 4.61
CA GLU A 157 10.28 -4.97 5.33
C GLU A 157 10.02 -5.86 6.56
N THR A 158 9.01 -5.55 7.36
CA THR A 158 8.65 -6.34 8.55
C THR A 158 8.15 -7.75 8.17
N ILE A 159 7.44 -7.87 7.04
CA ILE A 159 6.89 -9.16 6.60
C ILE A 159 7.91 -9.99 5.82
N PHE A 160 8.69 -9.36 4.94
CA PHE A 160 9.51 -10.05 3.94
C PHE A 160 11.01 -9.79 4.08
N GLY A 161 11.43 -9.01 5.09
CA GLY A 161 12.84 -8.64 5.32
C GLY A 161 13.37 -7.57 4.38
N ALA A 162 12.57 -7.07 3.44
CA ALA A 162 12.91 -6.00 2.52
C ALA A 162 11.65 -5.35 1.91
N GLY A 163 11.81 -4.25 1.18
CA GLY A 163 10.73 -3.54 0.51
C GLY A 163 10.12 -2.43 1.37
N GLY A 164 9.27 -1.61 0.76
CA GLY A 164 8.69 -0.43 1.37
C GLY A 164 7.22 -0.56 1.77
N GLY A 165 6.57 0.60 1.90
CA GLY A 165 5.15 0.71 2.20
C GLY A 165 4.29 0.09 1.11
N HIS A 166 3.17 -0.51 1.50
CA HIS A 166 2.25 -1.17 0.60
C HIS A 166 0.82 -1.12 1.11
N PHE A 167 -0.13 -1.01 0.20
CA PHE A 167 -1.56 -1.13 0.49
C PHE A 167 -2.11 -2.44 -0.06
N SER A 168 -3.00 -3.09 0.71
CA SER A 168 -3.77 -4.25 0.26
C SER A 168 -5.12 -4.30 0.95
N PRO A 169 -6.19 -4.75 0.28
CA PRO A 169 -7.43 -5.08 0.96
C PRO A 169 -7.23 -6.25 1.94
N VAL A 170 -7.97 -6.22 3.03
CA VAL A 170 -8.09 -7.33 3.97
C VAL A 170 -9.29 -8.18 3.55
N GLY A 171 -9.06 -9.43 3.19
CA GLY A 171 -10.10 -10.38 2.80
C GLY A 171 -10.87 -10.96 3.99
N GLY A 172 -10.29 -10.90 5.20
CA GLY A 172 -10.90 -11.38 6.42
C GLY A 172 -9.89 -11.90 7.43
N TYR A 173 -10.39 -12.56 8.47
CA TYR A 173 -9.61 -13.07 9.58
C TYR A 173 -10.03 -14.48 9.94
N LEU A 174 -9.10 -15.41 9.89
CA LEU A 174 -9.24 -16.78 10.39
C LEU A 174 -8.97 -16.77 11.89
N GLU A 175 -10.04 -16.64 12.69
CA GLU A 175 -9.95 -16.41 14.13
C GLU A 175 -9.30 -17.58 14.88
N ALA A 176 -9.57 -18.80 14.46
CA ALA A 176 -9.04 -20.00 15.09
C ALA A 176 -7.51 -20.14 14.94
N GLU A 177 -6.98 -19.67 13.83
CA GLU A 177 -5.57 -19.68 13.48
C GLU A 177 -4.84 -18.40 13.86
N ASP A 178 -5.55 -17.36 14.31
CA ASP A 178 -5.06 -15.97 14.51
C ASP A 178 -4.38 -15.40 13.26
N MET A 179 -4.92 -15.69 12.05
CA MET A 179 -4.34 -15.28 10.78
C MET A 179 -5.23 -14.30 10.00
N VAL A 180 -4.62 -13.24 9.49
CA VAL A 180 -5.27 -12.25 8.61
C VAL A 180 -5.03 -12.63 7.15
N PHE A 181 -6.10 -12.61 6.35
CA PHE A 181 -6.04 -12.84 4.92
C PHE A 181 -5.84 -11.52 4.20
N VAL A 182 -4.66 -11.33 3.62
CA VAL A 182 -4.29 -10.14 2.86
C VAL A 182 -4.42 -10.42 1.38
N LEU A 183 -5.24 -9.61 0.70
CA LEU A 183 -5.48 -9.68 -0.74
C LEU A 183 -4.46 -8.79 -1.44
N ASP A 184 -3.19 -9.21 -1.45
CA ASP A 184 -2.10 -8.42 -2.02
C ASP A 184 -2.33 -8.16 -3.51
N VAL A 185 -2.44 -6.88 -3.86
CA VAL A 185 -2.72 -6.43 -5.23
C VAL A 185 -1.49 -6.43 -6.15
N ASN A 186 -0.34 -6.86 -5.66
CA ASN A 186 0.84 -7.07 -6.49
C ASN A 186 0.91 -8.55 -6.93
N GLU A 187 0.87 -8.79 -8.24
CA GLU A 187 0.84 -10.13 -8.84
C GLU A 187 1.97 -11.06 -8.37
N ARG A 188 3.16 -10.51 -8.05
CA ARG A 188 4.29 -11.31 -7.54
C ARG A 188 4.02 -11.92 -6.17
N TYR A 189 3.22 -11.24 -5.35
CA TYR A 189 2.92 -11.67 -3.98
C TYR A 189 1.64 -12.50 -3.92
N LYS A 190 0.62 -12.17 -4.70
CA LYS A 190 -0.71 -12.82 -4.67
C LYS A 190 -1.32 -12.78 -3.26
N PRO A 191 -2.54 -13.23 -3.02
CA PRO A 191 -3.10 -13.35 -1.67
C PRO A 191 -2.32 -14.29 -0.77
N TRP A 192 -2.23 -13.94 0.51
CA TRP A 192 -1.51 -14.69 1.53
C TRP A 192 -2.11 -14.50 2.93
N LEU A 193 -1.75 -15.41 3.84
CA LEU A 193 -2.10 -15.35 5.25
C LEU A 193 -0.86 -15.06 6.10
N VAL A 194 -1.05 -14.30 7.17
CA VAL A 194 -0.01 -13.97 8.12
C VAL A 194 -0.59 -13.86 9.52
N GLU A 195 0.22 -14.14 10.53
CA GLU A 195 -0.14 -13.96 11.92
C GLU A 195 -0.54 -12.50 12.17
N ARG A 196 -1.67 -12.31 12.86
CA ARG A 196 -2.22 -10.98 13.15
C ARG A 196 -1.21 -10.05 13.82
N GLU A 197 -0.44 -10.55 14.78
CA GLU A 197 0.56 -9.76 15.51
C GLU A 197 1.68 -9.26 14.59
N ARG A 198 2.13 -10.10 13.66
CA ARG A 198 3.16 -9.73 12.69
C ARG A 198 2.64 -8.67 11.72
N LEU A 199 1.39 -8.79 11.27
CA LEU A 199 0.77 -7.77 10.42
C LEU A 199 0.57 -6.46 11.18
N PHE A 200 0.17 -6.53 12.45
CA PHE A 200 0.08 -5.36 13.32
C PHE A 200 1.44 -4.65 13.43
N SER A 201 2.51 -5.40 13.70
CA SER A 201 3.87 -4.83 13.79
C SER A 201 4.32 -4.18 12.49
N ALA A 202 3.91 -4.71 11.33
CA ALA A 202 4.20 -4.12 10.02
C ALA A 202 3.39 -2.83 9.75
N MET A 203 2.17 -2.76 10.26
CA MET A 203 1.31 -1.58 10.17
C MET A 203 1.72 -0.49 11.18
N ASP A 204 2.11 -0.86 12.41
CA ASP A 204 2.46 0.09 13.49
C ASP A 204 3.84 0.73 13.29
N THR A 205 4.15 1.10 12.06
CA THR A 205 5.40 1.75 11.64
C THR A 205 5.11 3.13 11.06
N VAL A 206 6.10 4.03 11.13
CA VAL A 206 6.00 5.35 10.51
C VAL A 206 5.95 5.22 8.99
N ASP A 207 5.06 5.97 8.34
CA ASP A 207 5.01 6.01 6.88
C ASP A 207 6.23 6.76 6.32
N SER A 208 6.66 6.37 5.13
CA SER A 208 7.82 6.99 4.46
C SER A 208 7.57 8.45 4.06
N ASP A 209 6.30 8.85 3.97
CA ASP A 209 5.90 10.22 3.64
C ASP A 209 5.31 10.94 4.86
N GLY A 210 6.15 11.20 5.84
CA GLY A 210 5.78 12.00 6.98
C GLY A 210 6.09 11.40 8.34
N ASP A 211 5.52 12.01 9.37
CA ASP A 211 5.69 11.70 10.78
C ASP A 211 4.55 10.84 11.36
N LYS A 212 3.58 10.47 10.51
CA LYS A 212 2.42 9.67 10.92
C LYS A 212 2.68 8.18 10.73
N LYS A 213 2.12 7.38 11.64
CA LYS A 213 2.11 5.92 11.45
C LYS A 213 1.19 5.53 10.27
N ARG A 214 1.49 4.37 9.69
CA ARG A 214 0.60 3.64 8.78
C ARG A 214 -0.72 3.33 9.50
N GLY A 215 -1.60 2.58 8.88
CA GLY A 215 -2.87 2.25 9.53
C GLY A 215 -3.80 1.46 8.63
N LEU A 216 -5.06 1.43 9.03
CA LEU A 216 -6.16 0.86 8.26
C LEU A 216 -7.02 1.98 7.67
N LEU A 217 -7.43 1.85 6.39
CA LEU A 217 -8.63 2.50 5.90
C LEU A 217 -9.82 1.58 6.21
N LEU A 218 -10.85 2.13 6.83
CA LEU A 218 -12.14 1.48 7.01
C LEU A 218 -13.17 2.19 6.13
N ILE A 219 -13.91 1.41 5.34
CA ILE A 219 -15.04 1.82 4.50
C ILE A 219 -16.28 1.09 5.01
N GLU A 220 -17.29 1.84 5.53
CA GLU A 220 -18.50 1.28 6.15
C GLU A 220 -19.77 2.07 5.84
#